data_db42eeef26795e5ca85cf91e20e94384
#
_entry.id   db42eeef26795e5ca85cf91e20e94384
#
_cell.length_a   1.000
_cell.length_b   1.000
_cell.length_c   1.000
_cell.angle_alpha   90.00
_cell.angle_beta   90.00
_cell.angle_gamma   90.00
#
_symmetry.space_group_name_H-M   'P 1'
#
loop_
_entity.id
_entity.type
_entity.pdbx_description
1 polymer ?
#
loop_
_entity_poly.entity_id
_entity_poly.type
_entity_poly.pdbx_seq_one_letter_code
_entity_poly.pdbx_strand_id
1 'polypeptide(L)'
;MKLFNPDHIIYVVDKRQELYFEQVFRCARKTKLVSDSTELTFQGFGTMNGKDGKPFKTRDGGVMRLENLIKEINDAVYDKIMENRSVSEEEARQTAKIVGLSALKYGDLSNQASKDYIFDIERFTSFEGNTGPYILYTIVRIKSI
;
A
#
# COMPACT_ATOMS: atom_id res chain seq x y z
N MET A 1 -6.83 -9.75 -24.39
CA MET A 1 -5.71 -9.45 -25.29
C MET A 1 -6.14 -8.89 -26.65
N LYS A 2 -7.21 -9.38 -27.26
CA LYS A 2 -7.69 -8.81 -28.54
C LYS A 2 -8.12 -7.32 -28.48
N LEU A 3 -8.38 -6.78 -27.28
CA LEU A 3 -8.87 -5.41 -27.09
C LEU A 3 -7.75 -4.38 -26.92
N PHE A 4 -6.58 -4.74 -26.39
CA PHE A 4 -5.58 -3.76 -25.94
C PHE A 4 -4.19 -3.91 -26.58
N ASN A 5 -3.88 -5.06 -27.21
CA ASN A 5 -2.57 -5.38 -27.81
C ASN A 5 -1.38 -4.79 -27.00
N PRO A 6 -1.21 -5.19 -25.72
CA PRO A 6 -0.25 -4.60 -24.82
C PRO A 6 1.19 -5.00 -25.20
N ASP A 7 2.13 -4.06 -25.04
CA ASP A 7 3.56 -4.33 -25.14
C ASP A 7 4.10 -5.02 -23.89
N HIS A 8 3.50 -4.72 -22.72
CA HIS A 8 3.92 -5.27 -21.44
C HIS A 8 2.71 -5.58 -20.55
N ILE A 9 2.73 -6.77 -19.92
CA ILE A 9 1.74 -7.21 -18.93
C ILE A 9 2.45 -7.53 -17.64
N ILE A 10 2.10 -6.81 -16.56
CA ILE A 10 2.67 -7.01 -15.24
C ILE A 10 1.63 -7.65 -14.32
N TYR A 11 1.99 -8.76 -13.69
CA TYR A 11 1.17 -9.44 -12.68
C TYR A 11 1.71 -9.12 -11.28
N VAL A 12 0.99 -8.24 -10.58
CA VAL A 12 1.31 -7.85 -9.20
C VAL A 12 0.53 -8.74 -8.25
N VAL A 13 1.18 -9.74 -7.68
CA VAL A 13 0.56 -10.80 -6.88
C VAL A 13 1.47 -11.25 -5.74
N ASP A 14 0.92 -12.05 -4.81
CA ASP A 14 1.70 -12.64 -3.72
C ASP A 14 2.90 -13.46 -4.26
N LYS A 15 4.09 -13.22 -3.71
CA LYS A 15 5.34 -13.89 -4.14
C LYS A 15 5.26 -15.43 -4.12
N ARG A 16 4.39 -16.00 -3.28
CA ARG A 16 4.18 -17.46 -3.22
C ARG A 16 3.60 -18.05 -4.50
N GLN A 17 3.08 -17.22 -5.40
CA GLN A 17 2.53 -17.63 -6.68
C GLN A 17 3.55 -17.61 -7.84
N GLU A 18 4.84 -17.35 -7.56
CA GLU A 18 5.88 -17.23 -8.58
C GLU A 18 5.93 -18.43 -9.54
N LEU A 19 6.02 -19.65 -9.01
CA LEU A 19 6.06 -20.86 -9.82
C LEU A 19 4.79 -21.03 -10.68
N TYR A 20 3.63 -20.69 -10.15
CA TYR A 20 2.37 -20.74 -10.91
C TYR A 20 2.41 -19.78 -12.10
N PHE A 21 2.85 -18.54 -11.90
CA PHE A 21 2.91 -17.57 -13.01
C PHE A 21 4.02 -17.91 -14.01
N GLU A 22 5.14 -18.48 -13.59
CA GLU A 22 6.15 -19.01 -14.49
C GLU A 22 5.55 -20.07 -15.45
N GLN A 23 4.76 -21.00 -14.92
CA GLN A 23 4.07 -22.00 -15.71
C GLN A 23 3.03 -21.38 -16.66
N VAL A 24 2.24 -20.41 -16.16
CA VAL A 24 1.25 -19.69 -16.97
C VAL A 24 1.90 -18.95 -18.13
N PHE A 25 3.03 -18.25 -17.87
CA PHE A 25 3.75 -17.52 -18.92
C PHE A 25 4.31 -18.46 -19.99
N ARG A 26 4.91 -19.57 -19.58
CA ARG A 26 5.39 -20.61 -20.51
C ARG A 26 4.26 -21.19 -21.36
N CYS A 27 3.11 -21.46 -20.75
CA CYS A 27 1.92 -21.95 -21.46
C CYS A 27 1.39 -20.90 -22.45
N ALA A 28 1.25 -19.64 -22.01
CA ALA A 28 0.77 -18.55 -22.87
C ALA A 28 1.66 -18.32 -24.09
N ARG A 29 2.98 -18.42 -23.95
CA ARG A 29 3.94 -18.37 -25.05
C ARG A 29 3.77 -19.57 -26.01
N LYS A 30 3.78 -20.76 -25.43
CA LYS A 30 3.69 -22.02 -26.23
C LYS A 30 2.41 -22.11 -27.02
N THR A 31 1.29 -21.61 -26.48
CA THR A 31 -0.02 -21.61 -27.14
C THR A 31 -0.27 -20.38 -28.03
N LYS A 32 0.70 -19.47 -28.12
CA LYS A 32 0.60 -18.21 -28.87
C LYS A 32 -0.59 -17.33 -28.42
N LEU A 33 -1.02 -17.46 -27.17
CA LEU A 33 -2.02 -16.57 -26.58
C LEU A 33 -1.47 -15.14 -26.41
N VAL A 34 -0.16 -15.01 -26.30
CA VAL A 34 0.58 -13.77 -26.17
C VAL A 34 1.58 -13.66 -27.29
N SER A 35 1.70 -12.49 -27.90
CA SER A 35 2.72 -12.22 -28.92
C SER A 35 4.12 -12.38 -28.32
N ASP A 36 5.08 -12.83 -29.14
CA ASP A 36 6.48 -12.93 -28.71
C ASP A 36 7.08 -11.58 -28.36
N SER A 37 6.53 -10.48 -28.91
CA SER A 37 6.92 -9.10 -28.61
C SER A 37 6.35 -8.56 -27.29
N THR A 38 5.28 -9.16 -26.73
CA THR A 38 4.69 -8.73 -25.46
C THR A 38 5.52 -9.22 -24.29
N GLU A 39 6.01 -8.32 -23.43
CA GLU A 39 6.70 -8.70 -22.20
C GLU A 39 5.71 -9.18 -21.14
N LEU A 40 6.05 -10.27 -20.44
CA LEU A 40 5.28 -10.78 -19.28
C LEU A 40 6.17 -10.70 -18.04
N THR A 41 5.74 -9.92 -17.06
CA THR A 41 6.50 -9.73 -15.81
C THR A 41 5.69 -10.19 -14.60
N PHE A 42 6.31 -11.00 -13.76
CA PHE A 42 5.81 -11.31 -12.42
C PHE A 42 6.42 -10.36 -11.41
N GLN A 43 5.58 -9.60 -10.71
CA GLN A 43 5.99 -8.73 -9.62
C GLN A 43 5.40 -9.28 -8.32
N GLY A 44 6.17 -10.14 -7.65
CA GLY A 44 5.76 -10.73 -6.38
C GLY A 44 5.89 -9.75 -5.22
N PHE A 45 4.88 -9.69 -4.35
CA PHE A 45 4.94 -8.93 -3.10
C PHE A 45 4.88 -9.83 -1.87
N GLY A 46 5.46 -9.34 -0.78
CA GLY A 46 5.44 -9.98 0.54
C GLY A 46 4.14 -9.73 1.28
N THR A 47 4.01 -10.34 2.45
CA THR A 47 2.83 -10.24 3.30
C THR A 47 2.95 -9.03 4.23
N MET A 48 1.88 -8.24 4.31
CA MET A 48 1.70 -7.26 5.38
C MET A 48 1.25 -8.00 6.64
N ASN A 49 2.02 -7.91 7.70
CA ASN A 49 1.77 -8.58 8.97
C ASN A 49 1.38 -7.58 10.06
N GLY A 50 0.61 -8.03 11.03
CA GLY A 50 0.35 -7.29 12.27
C GLY A 50 1.54 -7.33 13.23
N LYS A 51 1.40 -6.64 14.37
CA LYS A 51 2.43 -6.62 15.45
C LYS A 51 2.77 -8.03 15.99
N ASP A 52 1.85 -8.98 15.84
CA ASP A 52 2.05 -10.39 16.22
C ASP A 52 2.83 -11.22 15.18
N GLY A 53 3.29 -10.60 14.10
CA GLY A 53 4.00 -11.25 13.01
C GLY A 53 3.15 -12.13 12.11
N LYS A 54 1.82 -12.14 12.30
CA LYS A 54 0.88 -12.90 11.48
C LYS A 54 0.23 -11.98 10.44
N PRO A 55 -0.29 -12.54 9.33
CA PRO A 55 -1.00 -11.75 8.34
C PRO A 55 -2.06 -10.87 8.99
N PHE A 56 -2.10 -9.61 8.57
CA PHE A 56 -2.97 -8.59 9.16
C PHE A 56 -4.44 -9.03 9.10
N LYS A 57 -5.09 -9.10 10.26
CA LYS A 57 -6.47 -9.57 10.39
C LYS A 57 -7.34 -8.50 11.03
N THR A 58 -8.65 -8.56 10.78
CA THR A 58 -9.64 -7.80 11.54
C THR A 58 -9.70 -8.28 12.99
N ARG A 59 -10.23 -7.44 13.89
CA ARG A 59 -10.47 -7.82 15.31
C ARG A 59 -11.29 -9.09 15.44
N ASP A 60 -12.17 -9.36 14.47
CA ASP A 60 -13.04 -10.56 14.44
C ASP A 60 -12.37 -11.76 13.73
N GLY A 61 -11.07 -11.71 13.46
CA GLY A 61 -10.29 -12.81 12.89
C GLY A 61 -10.37 -12.99 11.37
N GLY A 62 -11.10 -12.11 10.66
CA GLY A 62 -11.19 -12.09 9.20
C GLY A 62 -9.97 -11.42 8.54
N VAL A 63 -9.85 -11.54 7.20
CA VAL A 63 -8.86 -10.80 6.42
C VAL A 63 -9.20 -9.31 6.44
N MET A 64 -8.22 -8.46 6.78
CA MET A 64 -8.39 -7.01 6.74
C MET A 64 -8.62 -6.56 5.29
N ARG A 65 -9.77 -5.95 5.04
CA ARG A 65 -10.03 -5.30 3.74
C ARG A 65 -9.32 -3.96 3.69
N LEU A 66 -8.81 -3.59 2.51
CA LEU A 66 -8.10 -2.32 2.31
C LEU A 66 -8.93 -1.11 2.72
N GLU A 67 -10.23 -1.13 2.44
CA GLU A 67 -11.17 -0.06 2.85
C GLU A 67 -11.18 0.16 4.37
N ASN A 68 -11.20 -0.93 5.13
CA ASN A 68 -11.19 -0.87 6.59
C ASN A 68 -9.86 -0.36 7.11
N LEU A 69 -8.74 -0.81 6.52
CA LEU A 69 -7.42 -0.33 6.86
C LEU A 69 -7.27 1.18 6.61
N ILE A 70 -7.72 1.67 5.46
CA ILE A 70 -7.71 3.11 5.13
C ILE A 70 -8.56 3.87 6.14
N LYS A 71 -9.73 3.35 6.50
CA LYS A 71 -10.60 3.99 7.50
C LYS A 71 -9.91 4.06 8.87
N GLU A 72 -9.36 2.95 9.36
CA GLU A 72 -8.68 2.91 10.66
C GLU A 72 -7.49 3.88 10.71
N ILE A 73 -6.73 4.00 9.62
CA ILE A 73 -5.61 4.95 9.53
C ILE A 73 -6.13 6.39 9.54
N ASN A 74 -7.19 6.68 8.78
CA ASN A 74 -7.77 8.02 8.72
C ASN A 74 -8.36 8.43 10.08
N ASP A 75 -9.04 7.51 10.77
CA ASP A 75 -9.59 7.74 12.10
C ASP A 75 -8.46 8.01 13.12
N ALA A 76 -7.38 7.22 13.09
CA ALA A 76 -6.22 7.42 13.96
C ALA A 76 -5.52 8.79 13.73
N VAL A 77 -5.43 9.23 12.47
CA VAL A 77 -4.87 10.55 12.14
C VAL A 77 -5.83 11.66 12.55
N TYR A 78 -7.13 11.47 12.34
CA TYR A 78 -8.16 12.42 12.74
C TYR A 78 -8.11 12.68 14.26
N ASP A 79 -8.06 11.61 15.05
CA ASP A 79 -7.98 11.71 16.51
C ASP A 79 -6.75 12.51 16.95
N LYS A 80 -5.57 12.27 16.36
CA LYS A 80 -4.35 13.04 16.63
C LYS A 80 -4.49 14.54 16.28
N ILE A 81 -5.17 14.86 15.18
CA ILE A 81 -5.42 16.27 14.80
C ILE A 81 -6.36 16.92 15.83
N MET A 82 -7.42 16.23 16.22
CA MET A 82 -8.43 16.76 17.15
C MET A 82 -7.94 16.89 18.59
N GLU A 83 -6.93 16.13 19.00
CA GLU A 83 -6.27 16.31 20.31
C GLU A 83 -5.75 17.75 20.50
N ASN A 84 -5.26 18.38 19.43
CA ASN A 84 -4.75 19.76 19.45
C ASN A 84 -5.84 20.83 19.27
N ARG A 85 -7.07 20.47 18.89
CA ARG A 85 -8.27 21.34 18.72
C ARG A 85 -8.02 22.66 17.97
N SER A 86 -7.07 22.68 17.03
CA SER A 86 -6.64 23.90 16.34
C SER A 86 -7.39 24.17 15.02
N VAL A 87 -8.20 23.21 14.56
CA VAL A 87 -8.90 23.26 13.26
C VAL A 87 -10.34 22.80 13.39
N SER A 88 -11.17 23.12 12.39
CA SER A 88 -12.55 22.64 12.33
C SER A 88 -12.62 21.13 12.11
N GLU A 89 -13.73 20.50 12.47
CA GLU A 89 -13.95 19.08 12.26
C GLU A 89 -13.87 18.70 10.78
N GLU A 90 -14.43 19.52 9.90
CA GLU A 90 -14.40 19.29 8.45
C GLU A 90 -12.96 19.33 7.90
N GLU A 91 -12.19 20.33 8.30
CA GLU A 91 -10.80 20.46 7.92
C GLU A 91 -9.96 19.30 8.48
N ALA A 92 -10.20 18.89 9.73
CA ALA A 92 -9.54 17.74 10.35
C ALA A 92 -9.81 16.44 9.56
N ARG A 93 -11.04 16.21 9.12
CA ARG A 93 -11.41 15.04 8.33
C ARG A 93 -10.75 15.03 6.95
N GLN A 94 -10.71 16.18 6.28
CA GLN A 94 -10.06 16.30 4.97
C GLN A 94 -8.55 16.09 5.09
N THR A 95 -7.92 16.71 6.08
CA THR A 95 -6.50 16.55 6.36
C THR A 95 -6.17 15.10 6.72
N ALA A 96 -6.99 14.44 7.54
CA ALA A 96 -6.80 13.06 7.94
C ALA A 96 -6.81 12.09 6.74
N LYS A 97 -7.66 12.33 5.75
CA LYS A 97 -7.67 11.52 4.50
C LYS A 97 -6.36 11.65 3.73
N ILE A 98 -5.82 12.85 3.60
CA ILE A 98 -4.56 13.10 2.86
C ILE A 98 -3.38 12.49 3.61
N VAL A 99 -3.28 12.78 4.90
CA VAL A 99 -2.18 12.33 5.75
C VAL A 99 -2.23 10.82 5.95
N GLY A 100 -3.42 10.26 6.19
CA GLY A 100 -3.62 8.82 6.34
C GLY A 100 -3.25 8.04 5.08
N LEU A 101 -3.65 8.52 3.90
CA LEU A 101 -3.26 7.90 2.64
C LEU A 101 -1.73 7.99 2.41
N SER A 102 -1.09 9.09 2.79
CA SER A 102 0.37 9.21 2.70
C SER A 102 1.08 8.25 3.66
N ALA A 103 0.56 8.09 4.88
CA ALA A 103 1.07 7.15 5.87
C ALA A 103 1.04 5.71 5.33
N LEU A 104 -0.09 5.30 4.76
CA LEU A 104 -0.24 3.98 4.16
C LEU A 104 0.71 3.77 2.98
N LYS A 105 0.68 4.67 2.00
CA LYS A 105 1.51 4.54 0.79
C LYS A 105 3.00 4.53 1.11
N TYR A 106 3.45 5.46 1.94
CA TYR A 106 4.85 5.52 2.30
C TYR A 106 5.27 4.33 3.17
N GLY A 107 4.43 3.94 4.12
CA GLY A 107 4.66 2.77 4.97
C GLY A 107 4.84 1.49 4.16
N ASP A 108 3.99 1.28 3.15
CA ASP A 108 4.09 0.13 2.25
C ASP A 108 5.30 0.23 1.31
N LEU A 109 5.41 1.32 0.55
CA LEU A 109 6.41 1.49 -0.51
C LEU A 109 7.84 1.72 0.00
N SER A 110 8.03 2.06 1.28
CA SER A 110 9.35 2.16 1.91
C SER A 110 9.99 0.80 2.21
N ASN A 111 9.22 -0.27 2.12
CA ASN A 111 9.70 -1.64 2.27
C ASN A 111 10.09 -2.24 0.92
N GLN A 112 10.97 -3.22 0.93
CA GLN A 112 11.27 -3.99 -0.27
C GLN A 112 10.04 -4.82 -0.65
N ALA A 113 9.51 -4.64 -1.86
CA ALA A 113 8.26 -5.24 -2.30
C ALA A 113 8.15 -6.75 -2.02
N SER A 114 9.22 -7.52 -2.26
CA SER A 114 9.24 -8.98 -2.09
C SER A 114 9.39 -9.45 -0.63
N LYS A 115 9.60 -8.54 0.33
CA LYS A 115 9.75 -8.89 1.75
C LYS A 115 8.45 -8.71 2.52
N ASP A 116 8.24 -9.59 3.49
CA ASP A 116 7.20 -9.42 4.49
C ASP A 116 7.58 -8.27 5.43
N TYR A 117 6.62 -7.49 5.87
CA TYR A 117 6.85 -6.40 6.82
C TYR A 117 5.74 -6.31 7.85
N ILE A 118 6.03 -5.65 8.97
CA ILE A 118 5.05 -5.39 10.04
C ILE A 118 4.42 -4.02 9.80
N PHE A 119 3.09 -4.00 9.66
CA PHE A 119 2.31 -2.78 9.59
C PHE A 119 1.87 -2.36 11.00
N ASP A 120 2.30 -1.18 11.40
CA ASP A 120 1.97 -0.56 12.68
C ASP A 120 1.38 0.84 12.43
N ILE A 121 0.08 0.98 12.68
CA ILE A 121 -0.66 2.23 12.45
C ILE A 121 -0.02 3.38 13.24
N GLU A 122 0.32 3.18 14.52
CA GLU A 122 0.92 4.23 15.36
C GLU A 122 2.24 4.74 14.78
N ARG A 123 3.09 3.80 14.35
CA ARG A 123 4.37 4.12 13.72
C ARG A 123 4.20 4.84 12.40
N PHE A 124 3.32 4.34 11.52
CA PHE A 124 3.16 4.90 10.19
C PHE A 124 2.43 6.24 10.17
N THR A 125 1.57 6.50 11.15
CA THR A 125 0.90 7.80 11.33
C THR A 125 1.66 8.78 12.23
N SER A 126 2.89 8.45 12.63
CA SER A 126 3.75 9.37 13.38
C SER A 126 4.17 10.55 12.51
N PHE A 127 4.21 11.75 13.12
CA PHE A 127 4.78 12.95 12.51
C PHE A 127 6.28 13.09 12.76
N GLU A 128 6.92 12.05 13.27
CA GLU A 128 8.35 11.97 13.51
C GLU A 128 8.96 10.78 12.78
N GLY A 129 10.24 10.89 12.43
CA GLY A 129 10.99 9.82 11.78
C GLY A 129 10.70 9.70 10.28
N ASN A 130 10.91 8.50 9.75
CA ASN A 130 10.79 8.22 8.31
C ASN A 130 9.35 7.75 7.99
N THR A 131 8.42 8.70 7.88
CA THR A 131 6.99 8.45 7.70
C THR A 131 6.38 9.34 6.62
N GLY A 132 5.24 8.92 6.06
CA GLY A 132 4.49 9.71 5.10
C GLY A 132 4.05 11.07 5.65
N PRO A 133 3.46 11.15 6.85
CA PRO A 133 3.12 12.42 7.50
C PRO A 133 4.32 13.36 7.67
N TYR A 134 5.49 12.84 8.06
CA TYR A 134 6.70 13.66 8.18
C TYR A 134 7.17 14.24 6.86
N ILE A 135 7.08 13.48 5.77
CA ILE A 135 7.41 13.96 4.42
C ILE A 135 6.45 15.07 4.00
N LEU A 136 5.14 14.90 4.23
CA LEU A 136 4.15 15.95 3.95
C LEU A 136 4.44 17.21 4.76
N TYR A 137 4.75 17.06 6.05
CA TYR A 137 5.15 18.18 6.91
C TYR A 137 6.38 18.90 6.36
N THR A 138 7.39 18.16 5.93
CA THR A 138 8.60 18.73 5.31
C THR A 138 8.27 19.54 4.05
N ILE A 139 7.37 19.03 3.19
CA ILE A 139 6.93 19.75 1.98
C ILE A 139 6.23 21.07 2.35
N VAL A 140 5.35 21.04 3.35
CA VAL A 140 4.65 22.25 3.83
C VAL A 140 5.65 23.26 4.37
N ARG A 141 6.64 22.82 5.13
CA ARG A 141 7.71 23.69 5.66
C ARG A 141 8.51 24.36 4.54
N ILE A 142 8.91 23.60 3.52
CA ILE A 142 9.64 24.14 2.35
C ILE A 142 8.79 25.19 1.61
N LYS A 143 7.48 24.93 1.46
CA LYS A 143 6.57 25.85 0.77
C LYS A 143 6.24 27.10 1.58
N SER A 144 6.51 27.13 2.87
CA SER A 144 6.25 28.27 3.74
C SER A 144 7.44 29.23 3.87
N ILE A 145 8.58 28.91 3.26
CA ILE A 145 9.77 29.76 3.15
C ILE A 145 9.65 30.61 1.88
#